data_4a135d3b97027d8801add764c8b57928
#
_entry.id   4a135d3b97027d8801add764c8b57928
#
_cell.length_a   1.000
_cell.length_b   1.000
_cell.length_c   1.000
_cell.angle_alpha   90.00
_cell.angle_beta   90.00
_cell.angle_gamma   90.00
#
_symmetry.space_group_name_H-M   'P 1'
#
loop_
_entity.id
_entity.type
_entity.pdbx_description
1 polymer ?
#
loop_
_entity_poly.entity_id
_entity_poly.type
_entity_poly.pdbx_seq_one_letter_code
_entity_poly.pdbx_strand_id
1 'polypeptide(L)'
;GEAFYQVFSKNYEVKCTDIDVNEKWLEYLDFRDSKEYASQVEKFNPNYLFHIGAFTDLEYCEQNKKDTFDTNTESVKTAVTISNKLNLPLLYISTAGIFDGNKDLYDDWDQPNPLGVYARSKFMGERYVVENAKRFLVCRAGWMMGAGPKKDKKFIQKLMKQIKEGKKELFIVDD
;
A
#
# COMPACT_ATOMS: atom_id res chain seq x y z
N GLY A 1 2.09 6.52 4.26
CA GLY A 1 3.44 7.06 4.41
C GLY A 1 3.50 8.11 5.50
N GLU A 2 2.83 9.25 5.33
CA GLU A 2 2.93 10.39 6.26
C GLU A 2 2.63 10.04 7.72
N ALA A 3 1.56 9.31 8.01
CA ALA A 3 1.22 8.92 9.38
C ALA A 3 2.32 8.07 10.03
N PHE A 4 2.92 7.17 9.28
CA PHE A 4 4.08 6.40 9.76
C PHE A 4 5.26 7.33 10.06
N TYR A 5 5.59 8.24 9.14
CA TYR A 5 6.66 9.21 9.38
C TYR A 5 6.41 10.04 10.63
N GLN A 6 5.21 10.64 10.77
CA GLN A 6 4.87 11.48 11.93
C GLN A 6 4.94 10.75 13.27
N VAL A 7 4.62 9.47 13.30
CA VAL A 7 4.66 8.67 14.53
C VAL A 7 6.09 8.21 14.83
N PHE A 8 6.76 7.61 13.85
CA PHE A 8 8.05 6.94 14.10
C PHE A 8 9.22 7.91 14.15
N SER A 9 9.22 9.02 13.39
CA SER A 9 10.31 10.00 13.39
C SER A 9 10.53 10.71 14.74
N LYS A 10 9.58 10.59 15.67
CA LYS A 10 9.73 11.16 17.04
C LYS A 10 10.78 10.42 17.86
N ASN A 11 10.99 9.12 17.60
CA ASN A 11 11.82 8.28 18.45
C ASN A 11 12.82 7.42 17.64
N TYR A 12 12.74 7.44 16.34
CA TYR A 12 13.56 6.59 15.45
C TYR A 12 14.09 7.40 14.28
N GLU A 13 15.22 6.99 13.74
CA GLU A 13 15.69 7.45 12.44
C GLU A 13 14.83 6.78 11.35
N VAL A 14 14.19 7.59 10.51
CA VAL A 14 13.25 7.10 9.49
C VAL A 14 13.65 7.65 8.14
N LYS A 15 13.93 6.76 7.20
CA LYS A 15 14.06 7.08 5.78
C LYS A 15 12.75 6.75 5.07
N CYS A 16 12.15 7.74 4.46
CA CYS A 16 10.94 7.58 3.65
C CYS A 16 11.22 7.92 2.20
N THR A 17 10.70 7.10 1.31
CA THR A 17 10.94 7.24 -0.14
C THR A 17 9.62 7.21 -0.92
N ASP A 18 9.57 7.95 -2.01
CA ASP A 18 8.45 7.97 -2.98
C ASP A 18 9.00 8.36 -4.37
N ILE A 19 8.24 8.09 -5.42
CA ILE A 19 8.48 8.64 -6.76
C ILE A 19 8.06 10.11 -6.84
N ASP A 20 7.13 10.54 -6.00
CA ASP A 20 6.66 11.93 -5.88
C ASP A 20 7.25 12.58 -4.60
N VAL A 21 8.36 13.29 -4.78
CA VAL A 21 9.08 13.94 -3.68
C VAL A 21 8.48 15.32 -3.40
N ASN A 22 7.23 15.33 -2.94
CA ASN A 22 6.47 16.55 -2.66
C ASN A 22 6.58 17.05 -1.21
N GLU A 23 7.32 16.35 -0.36
CA GLU A 23 7.56 16.70 1.04
C GLU A 23 9.06 16.64 1.36
N LYS A 24 9.54 17.52 2.23
CA LYS A 24 10.99 17.63 2.57
C LYS A 24 11.59 16.37 3.23
N TRP A 25 10.76 15.51 3.78
CA TRP A 25 11.18 14.27 4.45
C TRP A 25 11.16 13.06 3.51
N LEU A 26 10.77 13.24 2.24
CA LEU A 26 10.80 12.20 1.21
C LEU A 26 12.09 12.28 0.39
N GLU A 27 12.66 11.13 0.11
CA GLU A 27 13.72 10.94 -0.87
C GLU A 27 13.18 10.18 -2.08
N TYR A 28 13.77 10.40 -3.24
CA TYR A 28 13.35 9.72 -4.46
C TYR A 28 13.75 8.26 -4.45
N LEU A 29 12.79 7.39 -4.71
CA LEU A 29 13.01 5.99 -5.05
C LEU A 29 11.82 5.45 -5.85
N ASP A 30 12.10 4.92 -7.03
CA ASP A 30 11.18 3.99 -7.69
C ASP A 30 11.56 2.56 -7.28
N PHE A 31 10.80 1.98 -6.37
CA PHE A 31 11.06 0.62 -5.87
C PHE A 31 10.83 -0.49 -6.92
N ARG A 32 10.37 -0.16 -8.14
CA ARG A 32 10.35 -1.06 -9.29
C ARG A 32 11.76 -1.30 -9.85
N ASP A 33 12.67 -0.34 -9.66
CA ASP A 33 14.10 -0.59 -9.85
C ASP A 33 14.66 -1.39 -8.67
N SER A 34 14.72 -2.70 -8.85
CA SER A 34 15.13 -3.63 -7.80
C SER A 34 16.59 -3.40 -7.33
N LYS A 35 17.46 -2.91 -8.20
CA LYS A 35 18.86 -2.64 -7.86
C LYS A 35 18.98 -1.39 -7.01
N GLU A 36 18.31 -0.32 -7.42
CA GLU A 36 18.29 0.93 -6.66
C GLU A 36 17.61 0.75 -5.32
N TYR A 37 16.49 0.01 -5.28
CA TYR A 37 15.80 -0.32 -4.04
C TYR A 37 16.73 -1.06 -3.05
N ALA A 38 17.39 -2.11 -3.50
CA ALA A 38 18.34 -2.85 -2.67
C ALA A 38 19.51 -1.97 -2.20
N SER A 39 20.09 -1.18 -3.10
CA SER A 39 21.20 -0.27 -2.82
C SER A 39 20.83 0.75 -1.73
N GLN A 40 19.66 1.38 -1.83
CA GLN A 40 19.22 2.37 -0.85
C GLN A 40 18.93 1.75 0.53
N VAL A 41 18.34 0.56 0.57
CA VAL A 41 18.09 -0.14 1.84
C VAL A 41 19.41 -0.58 2.48
N GLU A 42 20.33 -1.16 1.71
CA GLU A 42 21.64 -1.56 2.20
C GLU A 42 22.46 -0.36 2.74
N LYS A 43 22.46 0.75 2.02
CA LYS A 43 23.15 1.99 2.43
C LYS A 43 22.58 2.58 3.72
N PHE A 44 21.25 2.57 3.88
CA PHE A 44 20.60 3.08 5.09
C PHE A 44 20.74 2.12 6.26
N ASN A 45 20.86 0.81 5.99
CA ASN A 45 21.01 -0.26 6.98
C ASN A 45 19.96 -0.23 8.09
N PRO A 46 18.65 -0.32 7.77
CA PRO A 46 17.58 -0.18 8.74
C PRO A 46 17.44 -1.43 9.63
N ASN A 47 16.69 -1.29 10.74
CA ASN A 47 16.27 -2.42 11.57
C ASN A 47 14.94 -3.04 11.10
N TYR A 48 14.13 -2.31 10.34
CA TYR A 48 12.81 -2.72 9.83
C TYR A 48 12.61 -2.18 8.41
N LEU A 49 11.97 -2.95 7.57
CA LEU A 49 11.57 -2.54 6.22
C LEU A 49 10.05 -2.45 6.11
N PHE A 50 9.53 -1.26 5.77
CA PHE A 50 8.10 -1.03 5.56
C PHE A 50 7.83 -0.83 4.08
N HIS A 51 7.22 -1.82 3.44
CA HIS A 51 6.79 -1.74 2.04
C HIS A 51 5.30 -1.38 1.97
N ILE A 52 5.03 -0.08 1.86
CA ILE A 52 3.68 0.49 1.92
C ILE A 52 3.22 1.16 0.63
N GLY A 53 4.13 1.37 -0.32
CA GLY A 53 3.81 1.95 -1.62
C GLY A 53 3.02 0.98 -2.50
N ALA A 54 2.05 1.50 -3.24
CA ALA A 54 1.25 0.74 -4.19
C ALA A 54 0.46 1.66 -5.12
N PHE A 55 0.12 1.20 -6.32
CA PHE A 55 -1.00 1.77 -7.07
C PHE A 55 -2.32 1.36 -6.43
N THR A 56 -3.19 2.33 -6.15
CA THR A 56 -4.45 2.15 -5.43
C THR A 56 -5.66 2.73 -6.16
N ASP A 57 -5.47 3.34 -7.31
CA ASP A 57 -6.53 3.79 -8.19
C ASP A 57 -7.06 2.59 -8.99
N LEU A 58 -8.33 2.23 -8.77
CA LEU A 58 -8.91 1.02 -9.35
C LEU A 58 -9.02 1.11 -10.86
N GLU A 59 -9.44 2.27 -11.40
CA GLU A 59 -9.57 2.47 -12.85
C GLU A 59 -8.21 2.43 -13.53
N TYR A 60 -7.21 3.11 -12.95
CA TYR A 60 -5.84 3.03 -13.44
C TYR A 60 -5.34 1.58 -13.48
N CYS A 61 -5.56 0.83 -12.41
CA CYS A 61 -5.11 -0.56 -12.31
C CYS A 61 -5.74 -1.45 -13.40
N GLU A 62 -7.04 -1.28 -13.68
CA GLU A 62 -7.71 -2.06 -14.73
C GLU A 62 -7.16 -1.74 -16.14
N GLN A 63 -6.84 -0.48 -16.40
CA GLN A 63 -6.31 -0.03 -17.68
C GLN A 63 -4.81 -0.34 -17.85
N ASN A 64 -4.05 -0.40 -16.76
CA ASN A 64 -2.58 -0.53 -16.75
C ASN A 64 -2.13 -1.78 -15.98
N LYS A 65 -2.63 -2.95 -16.38
CA LYS A 65 -2.44 -4.21 -15.65
C LYS A 65 -0.97 -4.54 -15.41
N LYS A 66 -0.13 -4.46 -16.46
CA LYS A 66 1.29 -4.77 -16.33
C LYS A 66 1.97 -3.88 -15.29
N ASP A 67 1.80 -2.57 -15.42
CA ASP A 67 2.40 -1.60 -14.50
C ASP A 67 1.90 -1.79 -13.05
N THR A 68 0.62 -2.16 -12.90
CA THR A 68 0.01 -2.50 -11.61
C THR A 68 0.66 -3.72 -10.97
N PHE A 69 0.88 -4.79 -11.72
CA PHE A 69 1.56 -5.98 -11.19
C PHE A 69 3.04 -5.72 -10.92
N ASP A 70 3.73 -4.99 -11.79
CA ASP A 70 5.12 -4.59 -11.56
C ASP A 70 5.25 -3.80 -10.25
N THR A 71 4.30 -2.89 -9.99
CA THR A 71 4.30 -2.04 -8.78
C THR A 71 3.80 -2.79 -7.54
N ASN A 72 2.67 -3.51 -7.61
CA ASN A 72 2.01 -4.07 -6.43
C ASN A 72 2.43 -5.51 -6.10
N THR A 73 3.12 -6.19 -7.02
CA THR A 73 3.54 -7.60 -6.85
C THR A 73 5.04 -7.77 -7.00
N GLU A 74 5.64 -7.37 -8.14
CA GLU A 74 7.06 -7.63 -8.40
C GLU A 74 7.95 -6.83 -7.44
N SER A 75 7.60 -5.59 -7.13
CA SER A 75 8.33 -4.79 -6.13
C SER A 75 8.31 -5.42 -4.74
N VAL A 76 7.19 -6.09 -4.38
CA VAL A 76 7.07 -6.82 -3.11
C VAL A 76 8.01 -8.01 -3.05
N LYS A 77 8.20 -8.74 -4.16
CA LYS A 77 9.19 -9.82 -4.25
C LYS A 77 10.60 -9.29 -4.00
N THR A 78 10.90 -8.12 -4.55
CA THR A 78 12.17 -7.42 -4.28
C THR A 78 12.31 -7.08 -2.79
N ALA A 79 11.26 -6.51 -2.17
CA ALA A 79 11.26 -6.20 -0.74
C ALA A 79 11.50 -7.45 0.13
N VAL A 80 10.87 -8.57 -0.19
CA VAL A 80 11.09 -9.87 0.50
C VAL A 80 12.53 -10.36 0.33
N THR A 81 13.08 -10.26 -0.88
CA THR A 81 14.48 -10.64 -1.15
C THR A 81 15.46 -9.82 -0.30
N ILE A 82 15.27 -8.49 -0.25
CA ILE A 82 16.08 -7.57 0.56
C ILE A 82 15.93 -7.91 2.04
N SER A 83 14.68 -8.04 2.53
CA SER A 83 14.35 -8.37 3.91
C SER A 83 15.03 -9.66 4.36
N ASN A 84 14.94 -10.71 3.55
CA ASN A 84 15.56 -12.00 3.85
C ASN A 84 17.10 -11.95 3.85
N LYS A 85 17.70 -11.23 2.87
CA LYS A 85 19.16 -11.05 2.76
C LYS A 85 19.72 -10.35 3.98
N LEU A 86 19.06 -9.28 4.42
CA LEU A 86 19.51 -8.45 5.53
C LEU A 86 18.91 -8.86 6.90
N ASN A 87 18.12 -9.95 6.92
CA ASN A 87 17.41 -10.45 8.10
C ASN A 87 16.50 -9.38 8.78
N LEU A 88 15.85 -8.53 7.97
CA LEU A 88 14.96 -7.47 8.43
C LEU A 88 13.52 -7.99 8.61
N PRO A 89 12.79 -7.57 9.66
CA PRO A 89 11.34 -7.71 9.67
C PRO A 89 10.72 -6.83 8.57
N LEU A 90 9.85 -7.43 7.75
CA LEU A 90 9.12 -6.75 6.69
C LEU A 90 7.69 -6.46 7.12
N LEU A 91 7.27 -5.19 7.08
CA LEU A 91 5.85 -4.83 7.15
C LEU A 91 5.32 -4.61 5.74
N TYR A 92 4.27 -5.31 5.39
CA TYR A 92 3.56 -5.17 4.11
C TYR A 92 2.11 -4.75 4.34
N ILE A 93 1.69 -3.70 3.63
CA ILE A 93 0.30 -3.28 3.63
C ILE A 93 -0.43 -3.95 2.47
N SER A 94 -1.30 -4.88 2.79
CA SER A 94 -2.25 -5.49 1.88
C SER A 94 -3.59 -4.73 1.90
N THR A 95 -4.67 -5.34 1.44
CA THR A 95 -5.99 -4.71 1.36
C THR A 95 -7.10 -5.67 1.79
N ALA A 96 -8.13 -5.15 2.43
CA ALA A 96 -9.37 -5.89 2.66
C ALA A 96 -10.10 -6.24 1.34
N GLY A 97 -9.82 -5.51 0.26
CA GLY A 97 -10.36 -5.79 -1.08
C GLY A 97 -9.90 -7.11 -1.71
N ILE A 98 -9.12 -7.95 -0.99
CA ILE A 98 -8.86 -9.33 -1.40
C ILE A 98 -10.08 -10.23 -1.25
N PHE A 99 -11.09 -9.80 -0.51
CA PHE A 99 -12.36 -10.50 -0.34
C PHE A 99 -13.41 -9.99 -1.32
N ASP A 100 -14.38 -10.82 -1.64
CA ASP A 100 -15.39 -10.58 -2.69
C ASP A 100 -16.67 -9.86 -2.22
N GLY A 101 -16.82 -9.59 -0.93
CA GLY A 101 -18.00 -8.93 -0.38
C GLY A 101 -19.22 -9.85 -0.19
N ASN A 102 -19.11 -11.16 -0.40
CA ASN A 102 -20.23 -12.10 -0.27
C ASN A 102 -20.58 -12.47 1.18
N LYS A 103 -19.82 -11.99 2.15
CA LYS A 103 -20.07 -12.17 3.58
C LYS A 103 -20.19 -10.83 4.29
N ASP A 104 -21.02 -10.78 5.31
CA ASP A 104 -21.14 -9.59 6.19
C ASP A 104 -19.89 -9.34 7.02
N LEU A 105 -19.15 -10.39 7.37
CA LEU A 105 -17.92 -10.33 8.16
C LEU A 105 -16.89 -11.33 7.62
N TYR A 106 -15.67 -10.85 7.45
CA TYR A 106 -14.50 -11.66 7.10
C TYR A 106 -13.51 -11.69 8.24
N ASP A 107 -12.87 -12.84 8.42
CA ASP A 107 -11.74 -13.00 9.33
C ASP A 107 -10.43 -13.29 8.58
N ASP A 108 -9.32 -13.39 9.31
CA ASP A 108 -7.99 -13.60 8.72
C ASP A 108 -7.82 -14.96 8.04
N TRP A 109 -8.70 -15.92 8.32
CA TRP A 109 -8.66 -17.29 7.82
C TRP A 109 -9.60 -17.52 6.64
N ASP A 110 -10.46 -16.55 6.34
CA ASP A 110 -11.35 -16.63 5.20
C ASP A 110 -10.57 -16.71 3.88
N GLN A 111 -11.09 -17.50 2.97
CA GLN A 111 -10.48 -17.68 1.66
C GLN A 111 -10.61 -16.41 0.82
N PRO A 112 -9.50 -15.78 0.41
CA PRO A 112 -9.55 -14.63 -0.47
C PRO A 112 -10.10 -14.95 -1.85
N ASN A 113 -10.90 -14.04 -2.41
CA ASN A 113 -11.42 -14.10 -3.77
C ASN A 113 -11.35 -12.70 -4.43
N PRO A 114 -10.15 -12.20 -4.77
CA PRO A 114 -9.98 -10.84 -5.31
C PRO A 114 -10.60 -10.71 -6.70
N LEU A 115 -11.50 -9.73 -6.90
CA LEU A 115 -12.26 -9.56 -8.14
C LEU A 115 -11.53 -8.69 -9.16
N GLY A 116 -11.01 -7.52 -8.77
CA GLY A 116 -10.35 -6.57 -9.67
C GLY A 116 -8.84 -6.72 -9.77
N VAL A 117 -8.22 -6.06 -10.73
CA VAL A 117 -6.75 -6.09 -10.97
C VAL A 117 -5.98 -5.58 -9.75
N TYR A 118 -6.42 -4.47 -9.14
CA TYR A 118 -5.83 -3.96 -7.91
C TYR A 118 -5.81 -5.03 -6.82
N ALA A 119 -6.96 -5.59 -6.51
CA ALA A 119 -7.10 -6.60 -5.46
C ALA A 119 -6.24 -7.84 -5.74
N ARG A 120 -6.24 -8.33 -6.98
CA ARG A 120 -5.41 -9.47 -7.42
C ARG A 120 -3.92 -9.17 -7.28
N SER A 121 -3.47 -7.98 -7.70
CA SER A 121 -2.06 -7.60 -7.61
C SER A 121 -1.59 -7.49 -6.16
N LYS A 122 -2.41 -6.92 -5.27
CA LYS A 122 -2.12 -6.85 -3.83
C LYS A 122 -2.11 -8.23 -3.18
N PHE A 123 -3.07 -9.08 -3.53
CA PHE A 123 -3.15 -10.45 -3.01
C PHE A 123 -1.96 -11.31 -3.45
N MET A 124 -1.52 -11.19 -4.69
CA MET A 124 -0.31 -11.90 -5.15
C MET A 124 0.93 -11.45 -4.39
N GLY A 125 1.06 -10.15 -4.10
CA GLY A 125 2.12 -9.63 -3.23
C GLY A 125 2.03 -10.19 -1.81
N GLU A 126 0.83 -10.22 -1.22
CA GLU A 126 0.57 -10.78 0.10
C GLU A 126 0.97 -12.26 0.18
N ARG A 127 0.49 -13.05 -0.77
CA ARG A 127 0.85 -14.48 -0.83
C ARG A 127 2.34 -14.67 -0.90
N TYR A 128 3.03 -13.89 -1.75
CA TYR A 128 4.48 -14.00 -1.86
C TYR A 128 5.19 -13.67 -0.54
N VAL A 129 4.73 -12.65 0.19
CA VAL A 129 5.26 -12.33 1.53
C VAL A 129 5.08 -13.51 2.48
N VAL A 130 3.86 -14.04 2.57
CA VAL A 130 3.53 -15.15 3.51
C VAL A 130 4.32 -16.42 3.19
N GLU A 131 4.50 -16.73 1.91
CA GLU A 131 5.19 -17.95 1.46
C GLU A 131 6.73 -17.83 1.53
N ASN A 132 7.30 -16.62 1.43
CA ASN A 132 8.74 -16.48 1.19
C ASN A 132 9.49 -15.60 2.21
N ALA A 133 8.81 -14.70 2.95
CA ALA A 133 9.48 -13.85 3.91
C ALA A 133 9.75 -14.60 5.23
N LYS A 134 10.97 -14.43 5.77
CA LYS A 134 11.38 -15.07 7.04
C LYS A 134 10.73 -14.42 8.26
N ARG A 135 10.62 -13.09 8.23
CA ARG A 135 10.09 -12.28 9.33
C ARG A 135 9.19 -11.21 8.74
N PHE A 136 7.91 -11.28 8.99
CA PHE A 136 6.97 -10.35 8.37
C PHE A 136 5.75 -10.04 9.25
N LEU A 137 5.11 -8.93 8.91
CA LEU A 137 3.76 -8.57 9.34
C LEU A 137 2.99 -8.11 8.09
N VAL A 138 1.86 -8.75 7.82
CA VAL A 138 0.91 -8.33 6.79
C VAL A 138 -0.26 -7.61 7.47
N CYS A 139 -0.54 -6.38 7.03
CA CYS A 139 -1.69 -5.62 7.49
C CYS A 139 -2.67 -5.42 6.32
N ARG A 140 -3.83 -6.05 6.39
CA ARG A 140 -4.92 -5.85 5.43
C ARG A 140 -5.66 -4.56 5.76
N ALA A 141 -5.41 -3.51 4.99
CA ALA A 141 -6.04 -2.21 5.19
C ALA A 141 -7.40 -2.17 4.50
N GLY A 142 -8.43 -1.72 5.22
CA GLY A 142 -9.71 -1.35 4.65
C GLY A 142 -9.71 0.09 4.12
N TRP A 143 -10.81 0.77 4.27
CA TRP A 143 -10.95 2.17 3.87
C TRP A 143 -10.13 3.07 4.80
N MET A 144 -9.01 3.55 4.29
CA MET A 144 -8.15 4.50 5.00
C MET A 144 -8.72 5.91 4.80
N MET A 145 -9.16 6.54 5.88
CA MET A 145 -9.72 7.90 5.88
C MET A 145 -8.79 8.84 6.64
N GLY A 146 -8.82 10.14 6.29
CA GLY A 146 -8.03 11.18 6.96
C GLY A 146 -6.96 11.80 6.09
N ALA A 147 -5.86 12.27 6.70
CA ALA A 147 -4.78 13.03 6.06
C ALA A 147 -5.21 14.39 5.44
N GLY A 148 -6.45 14.85 5.71
CA GLY A 148 -6.97 16.13 5.30
C GLY A 148 -7.34 16.25 3.81
N PRO A 149 -7.93 17.38 3.40
CA PRO A 149 -8.59 17.53 2.08
C PRO A 149 -7.64 17.48 0.87
N LYS A 150 -6.34 17.64 1.07
CA LYS A 150 -5.37 17.56 -0.03
C LYS A 150 -5.01 16.11 -0.39
N LYS A 151 -5.04 15.20 0.58
CA LYS A 151 -4.58 13.80 0.42
C LYS A 151 -5.73 12.80 0.42
N ASP A 152 -6.84 13.08 1.10
CA ASP A 152 -8.05 12.27 1.04
C ASP A 152 -8.81 12.55 -0.26
N LYS A 153 -8.54 11.78 -1.29
CA LYS A 153 -9.23 11.87 -2.60
C LYS A 153 -10.35 10.84 -2.75
N LYS A 154 -10.70 10.14 -1.66
CA LYS A 154 -11.64 9.01 -1.68
C LYS A 154 -13.05 9.41 -1.24
N PHE A 155 -13.75 8.50 -0.59
CA PHE A 155 -15.16 8.59 -0.29
C PHE A 155 -15.56 9.90 0.41
N ILE A 156 -14.93 10.23 1.54
CA ILE A 156 -15.31 11.41 2.34
C ILE A 156 -15.14 12.70 1.55
N GLN A 157 -14.03 12.86 0.82
CA GLN A 157 -13.84 14.07 0.03
C GLN A 157 -14.82 14.17 -1.13
N LYS A 158 -15.11 13.06 -1.82
CA LYS A 158 -16.12 13.03 -2.90
C LYS A 158 -17.50 13.39 -2.37
N LEU A 159 -17.86 12.87 -1.18
CA LEU A 159 -19.11 13.19 -0.50
C LEU A 159 -19.17 14.67 -0.11
N MET A 160 -18.14 15.17 0.58
CA MET A 160 -18.06 16.58 0.99
C MET A 160 -18.07 17.53 -0.20
N LYS A 161 -17.48 17.15 -1.33
CA LYS A 161 -17.54 17.93 -2.57
C LYS A 161 -18.99 18.05 -3.08
N GLN A 162 -19.73 16.95 -3.14
CA GLN A 162 -21.13 16.95 -3.56
C GLN A 162 -22.01 17.84 -2.66
N ILE A 163 -21.79 17.77 -1.34
CA ILE A 163 -22.51 18.61 -0.37
C ILE A 163 -22.18 20.10 -0.60
N LYS A 164 -20.89 20.44 -0.79
CA LYS A 164 -20.46 21.82 -1.06
C LYS A 164 -20.98 22.37 -2.40
N GLU A 165 -21.18 21.51 -3.37
CA GLU A 165 -21.79 21.84 -4.67
C GLU A 165 -23.31 22.01 -4.58
N GLY A 166 -23.91 21.84 -3.38
CA GLY A 166 -25.34 22.02 -3.16
C GLY A 166 -26.22 20.90 -3.72
N LYS A 167 -25.68 19.73 -3.98
CA LYS A 167 -26.48 18.58 -4.41
C LYS A 167 -27.46 18.19 -3.34
N LYS A 168 -28.74 18.10 -3.70
CA LYS A 168 -29.84 17.72 -2.79
C LYS A 168 -29.92 16.22 -2.56
N GLU A 169 -29.37 15.43 -3.48
CA GLU A 169 -29.33 13.98 -3.43
C GLU A 169 -27.90 13.51 -3.57
N LEU A 170 -27.53 12.54 -2.75
CA LEU A 170 -26.21 11.94 -2.74
C LEU A 170 -26.35 10.47 -3.14
N PHE A 171 -25.67 10.09 -4.23
CA PHE A 171 -25.61 8.71 -4.66
C PHE A 171 -24.39 8.05 -3.99
N ILE A 172 -24.66 7.07 -3.15
CA ILE A 172 -23.66 6.30 -2.43
C ILE A 172 -23.84 4.84 -2.83
N VAL A 173 -22.74 4.20 -3.17
CA VAL A 173 -22.72 2.76 -3.42
C VAL A 173 -22.73 2.06 -2.08
N ASP A 174 -23.54 1.03 -1.93
CA ASP A 174 -23.73 0.26 -0.68
C ASP A 174 -23.22 -1.20 -0.81
N ASP A 175 -22.14 -1.39 -1.56
CA ASP A 175 -21.42 -2.65 -1.78
C ASP A 175 -20.33 -2.94 -0.74
#